data_cedc00707eebce9904a2a63ce7cc87c4
#
_entry.id   cedc00707eebce9904a2a63ce7cc87c4
#
_cell.length_a   1.000
_cell.length_b   1.000
_cell.length_c   1.000
_cell.angle_alpha   90.00
_cell.angle_beta   90.00
_cell.angle_gamma   90.00
#
_symmetry.space_group_name_H-M   'P 1'
#
loop_
_entity.id
_entity.type
_entity.pdbx_description
1 polymer ?
#
loop_
_entity_poly.entity_id
_entity_poly.type
_entity_poly.pdbx_seq_one_letter_code
_entity_poly.pdbx_strand_id
1 'polypeptide(L)'
;AYYGGQWPEMNLLLQSQTFDNASWTKGNSTVSANAVAAPDGTMTADRMIDNEAGGTGSCNLLQAATPGFGARFTFSVYAKADQLSWLNFSLGAFPSAISGTNSRAYFNIGAGIVGTTASGVDNASIEDVGNGWYRCSATYTTTAADGTGNFIIYLSDGDGDVTVALDGTSSIFLWGAQVEKVNTGQITPGTYHVTTSTTYTGVLSNGPWLDKGLLVEGAATNMLTYSEQLDNAAWTKTNATAGANASVSPDGKATMDSFTGDAGTAGKSLRTAVTIVNGTDYVYSFFVKKQSSFIQVYSNSGWAGNSKVNIDLLTGVVSADFSFTASAEDFGTFWRVSVEGPATATSSNIYISLITDITAARGASTAVVGPIYLWGMQFELGTFPTSYIPTVASSVARSADKISIATSSISGFSATEGTIVVAATAPSAPAIADGNRYVYTLGDGTNNEVVKSYVNVASAITTKVKDGGAVQATLGGDAVTPDADFTYAVAWKINDFASSFNGAAAVIDLAGTIGTTPTLYMGAGESGALDLWSSSIQSLTYYPTRLSDITLQALTA
;
A
#
# COMPACT_ATOMS: atom_id res chain seq x y z
N ALA A 1 0.16 7.97 -8.55
CA ALA A 1 -1.10 7.24 -8.72
C ALA A 1 -1.64 6.84 -7.36
N TYR A 2 -2.95 6.92 -7.19
CA TYR A 2 -3.66 6.60 -5.95
C TYR A 2 -4.18 5.17 -6.05
N TYR A 3 -3.70 4.27 -5.19
CA TYR A 3 -4.10 2.87 -5.15
C TYR A 3 -4.81 2.57 -3.82
N GLY A 4 -6.03 2.05 -3.87
CA GLY A 4 -6.75 1.57 -2.69
C GLY A 4 -6.85 2.56 -1.52
N GLY A 5 -6.95 3.84 -1.81
CA GLY A 5 -6.95 4.87 -0.78
C GLY A 5 -5.56 5.32 -0.33
N GLN A 6 -4.49 4.82 -0.94
CA GLN A 6 -3.11 5.20 -0.58
C GLN A 6 -2.37 5.94 -1.69
N TRP A 7 -1.50 6.85 -1.27
CA TRP A 7 -0.55 7.53 -2.13
C TRP A 7 0.77 6.76 -2.16
N PRO A 8 1.45 6.67 -3.34
CA PRO A 8 2.82 6.16 -3.36
C PRO A 8 3.72 7.05 -2.52
N GLU A 9 4.79 6.48 -1.99
CA GLU A 9 5.86 7.28 -1.43
C GLU A 9 6.31 8.33 -2.45
N MET A 10 6.42 9.56 -2.04
CA MET A 10 6.75 10.66 -2.96
C MET A 10 7.49 11.78 -2.25
N ASN A 11 8.24 12.55 -3.02
CA ASN A 11 8.71 13.86 -2.61
C ASN A 11 8.43 14.84 -3.75
N LEU A 12 7.55 15.78 -3.50
CA LEU A 12 7.12 16.79 -4.47
C LEU A 12 8.06 18.02 -4.52
N LEU A 13 9.02 18.13 -3.61
CA LEU A 13 10.05 19.17 -3.63
C LEU A 13 11.21 18.74 -4.52
N LEU A 14 11.86 19.71 -5.14
CA LEU A 14 13.10 19.53 -5.88
C LEU A 14 14.29 19.86 -4.98
N GLN A 15 15.47 19.32 -5.31
CA GLN A 15 16.72 19.65 -4.61
C GLN A 15 16.58 19.53 -3.09
N SER A 16 16.05 18.40 -2.63
CA SER A 16 15.60 18.21 -1.25
C SER A 16 16.72 18.22 -0.20
N GLN A 17 17.99 18.14 -0.64
CA GLN A 17 19.20 18.25 0.19
C GLN A 17 20.06 19.47 -0.14
N THR A 18 19.67 20.27 -1.14
CA THR A 18 20.51 21.33 -1.72
C THR A 18 19.75 22.66 -1.63
N PHE A 19 19.68 23.21 -0.43
CA PHE A 19 18.91 24.43 -0.15
C PHE A 19 19.56 25.69 -0.71
N ASP A 20 20.85 25.67 -1.06
CA ASP A 20 21.54 26.74 -1.79
C ASP A 20 21.10 26.83 -3.26
N ASN A 21 20.52 25.76 -3.83
CA ASN A 21 20.02 25.72 -5.20
C ASN A 21 18.92 26.78 -5.46
N ALA A 22 18.83 27.24 -6.72
CA ALA A 22 17.85 28.24 -7.16
C ALA A 22 16.39 27.76 -7.09
N SER A 23 16.14 26.46 -6.97
CA SER A 23 14.79 25.90 -6.71
C SER A 23 14.22 26.34 -5.38
N TRP A 24 15.07 26.73 -4.43
CA TRP A 24 14.69 27.31 -3.15
C TRP A 24 14.83 28.83 -3.21
N THR A 25 13.71 29.54 -3.08
CA THR A 25 13.71 31.01 -2.96
C THR A 25 14.13 31.41 -1.55
N LYS A 26 15.07 32.33 -1.44
CA LYS A 26 15.63 32.86 -0.18
C LYS A 26 14.97 34.20 0.16
N GLY A 27 14.34 34.27 1.33
CA GLY A 27 13.79 35.52 1.88
C GLY A 27 14.59 35.95 3.11
N ASN A 28 15.37 37.01 3.00
CA ASN A 28 16.33 37.46 4.03
C ASN A 28 17.24 36.34 4.55
N SER A 29 17.56 35.37 3.68
CA SER A 29 18.39 34.23 4.05
C SER A 29 19.50 33.98 3.03
N THR A 30 20.58 33.39 3.50
CA THR A 30 21.66 32.79 2.73
C THR A 30 21.81 31.32 3.13
N VAL A 31 22.44 30.51 2.30
CA VAL A 31 22.67 29.09 2.58
C VAL A 31 24.11 28.73 2.34
N SER A 32 24.76 28.18 3.37
CA SER A 32 26.07 27.56 3.28
C SER A 32 25.92 26.08 3.03
N ALA A 33 26.25 25.62 1.82
CA ALA A 33 26.10 24.23 1.43
C ALA A 33 27.06 23.29 2.18
N ASN A 34 26.60 22.06 2.47
CA ASN A 34 27.40 20.96 3.00
C ASN A 34 28.15 21.32 4.30
N ALA A 35 27.51 22.05 5.20
CA ALA A 35 28.15 22.66 6.38
C ALA A 35 28.40 21.68 7.52
N VAL A 36 27.62 20.59 7.63
CA VAL A 36 27.72 19.61 8.71
C VAL A 36 27.27 18.23 8.24
N ALA A 37 27.64 17.18 9.00
CA ALA A 37 27.17 15.82 8.74
C ALA A 37 25.64 15.73 8.94
N ALA A 38 24.97 15.21 7.91
CA ALA A 38 23.53 14.94 7.87
C ALA A 38 23.14 13.70 8.72
N PRO A 39 21.84 13.43 8.93
CA PRO A 39 21.38 12.22 9.63
C PRO A 39 21.87 10.90 9.03
N ASP A 40 22.11 10.85 7.73
CA ASP A 40 22.65 9.68 7.02
C ASP A 40 24.17 9.51 7.13
N GLY A 41 24.85 10.43 7.83
CA GLY A 41 26.29 10.45 8.03
C GLY A 41 27.10 11.11 6.91
N THR A 42 26.47 11.55 5.82
CA THR A 42 27.13 12.26 4.73
C THR A 42 27.31 13.75 5.05
N MET A 43 28.31 14.41 4.45
CA MET A 43 28.53 15.85 4.59
C MET A 43 27.66 16.63 3.58
N THR A 44 26.34 16.54 3.74
CA THR A 44 25.35 17.11 2.79
C THR A 44 24.29 17.99 3.45
N ALA A 45 24.39 18.26 4.75
CA ALA A 45 23.47 19.15 5.42
C ALA A 45 23.92 20.62 5.26
N ASP A 46 22.96 21.46 4.91
CA ASP A 46 23.18 22.87 4.65
C ASP A 46 22.89 23.73 5.90
N ARG A 47 23.60 24.84 6.03
CA ARG A 47 23.34 25.86 7.06
C ARG A 47 22.53 27.00 6.48
N MET A 48 21.30 27.17 6.96
CA MET A 48 20.48 28.35 6.68
C MET A 48 20.85 29.47 7.66
N ILE A 49 21.15 30.66 7.16
CA ILE A 49 21.61 31.82 7.95
C ILE A 49 20.85 33.04 7.44
N ASP A 50 20.59 34.03 8.30
CA ASP A 50 20.08 35.33 7.88
C ASP A 50 21.08 36.07 6.97
N ASN A 51 20.61 37.09 6.25
CA ASN A 51 21.38 37.76 5.19
C ASN A 51 22.03 39.09 5.63
N GLU A 52 22.20 39.32 6.93
CA GLU A 52 22.77 40.55 7.48
C GLU A 52 22.07 41.88 7.04
N ALA A 53 20.75 41.80 6.76
CA ALA A 53 20.01 42.98 6.29
C ALA A 53 19.83 44.08 7.38
N GLY A 54 20.15 43.73 8.62
CA GLY A 54 20.02 44.60 9.80
C GLY A 54 18.61 44.66 10.35
N GLY A 55 18.51 44.94 11.66
CA GLY A 55 17.23 44.97 12.38
C GLY A 55 16.68 43.57 12.69
N THR A 56 15.37 43.47 12.79
CA THR A 56 14.66 42.19 12.97
C THR A 56 13.69 41.98 11.82
N GLY A 57 13.53 40.72 11.39
CA GLY A 57 12.65 40.40 10.28
C GLY A 57 12.50 38.89 10.04
N SER A 58 11.59 38.51 9.17
CA SER A 58 11.43 37.14 8.80
C SER A 58 12.54 36.65 7.89
N CYS A 59 13.15 35.52 8.22
CA CYS A 59 14.18 34.84 7.47
C CYS A 59 13.63 33.47 7.05
N ASN A 60 13.58 33.18 5.73
CA ASN A 60 12.92 31.98 5.24
C ASN A 60 13.52 31.38 3.98
N LEU A 61 13.21 30.10 3.77
CA LEU A 61 13.38 29.36 2.50
C LEU A 61 12.02 28.87 2.05
N LEU A 62 11.71 28.99 0.78
CA LEU A 62 10.46 28.47 0.23
C LEU A 62 10.63 27.80 -1.12
N GLN A 63 9.77 26.83 -1.37
CA GLN A 63 9.62 26.19 -2.68
C GLN A 63 8.16 25.93 -2.99
N ALA A 64 7.75 26.13 -4.25
CA ALA A 64 6.42 25.78 -4.72
C ALA A 64 6.30 24.27 -4.99
N ALA A 65 5.18 23.68 -4.61
CA ALA A 65 4.84 22.32 -5.00
C ALA A 65 3.32 22.18 -5.22
N THR A 66 2.93 21.09 -5.88
CA THR A 66 1.54 20.82 -6.29
C THR A 66 1.02 19.55 -5.61
N PRO A 67 0.56 19.61 -4.35
CA PRO A 67 -0.02 18.46 -3.68
C PRO A 67 -1.35 18.03 -4.29
N GLY A 68 -2.04 18.93 -5.00
CA GLY A 68 -3.32 18.68 -5.66
C GLY A 68 -4.52 19.13 -4.83
N PHE A 69 -5.70 19.16 -5.47
CA PHE A 69 -6.95 19.60 -4.87
C PHE A 69 -7.52 18.55 -3.91
N GLY A 70 -8.04 19.01 -2.75
CA GLY A 70 -8.67 18.13 -1.76
C GLY A 70 -7.73 17.05 -1.22
N ALA A 71 -6.42 17.25 -1.28
CA ALA A 71 -5.42 16.29 -0.86
C ALA A 71 -4.97 16.57 0.58
N ARG A 72 -4.75 15.51 1.34
CA ARG A 72 -4.00 15.56 2.59
C ARG A 72 -2.53 15.33 2.30
N PHE A 73 -1.65 16.14 2.87
CA PHE A 73 -0.21 16.05 2.64
C PHE A 73 0.59 16.40 3.90
N THR A 74 1.80 15.87 3.98
CA THR A 74 2.75 16.19 5.05
C THR A 74 3.97 16.90 4.46
N PHE A 75 4.36 18.00 5.08
CA PHE A 75 5.63 18.67 4.87
C PHE A 75 6.58 18.31 6.00
N SER A 76 7.77 17.82 5.69
CA SER A 76 8.78 17.49 6.68
C SER A 76 10.17 17.96 6.25
N VAL A 77 11.03 18.21 7.25
CA VAL A 77 12.47 18.51 7.06
C VAL A 77 13.24 17.99 8.27
N TYR A 78 14.48 17.54 8.05
CA TYR A 78 15.42 17.30 9.12
C TYR A 78 16.11 18.60 9.48
N ALA A 79 16.10 18.93 10.77
CA ALA A 79 16.70 20.15 11.28
C ALA A 79 17.54 19.88 12.54
N LYS A 80 18.58 20.67 12.70
CA LYS A 80 19.47 20.64 13.87
C LYS A 80 19.76 22.07 14.33
N ALA A 81 19.75 22.28 15.63
CA ALA A 81 20.07 23.56 16.24
C ALA A 81 21.52 24.00 15.89
N ASP A 82 21.67 25.29 15.63
CA ASP A 82 22.94 25.97 15.54
C ASP A 82 22.91 27.16 16.50
N GLN A 83 22.86 28.37 16.02
CA GLN A 83 22.70 29.54 16.88
C GLN A 83 21.23 29.65 17.38
N LEU A 84 20.26 29.26 16.56
CA LEU A 84 18.85 29.17 16.95
C LEU A 84 18.45 27.73 17.25
N SER A 85 17.43 27.58 18.10
CA SER A 85 16.84 26.29 18.48
C SER A 85 15.37 26.15 18.06
N TRP A 86 14.83 27.14 17.35
CA TRP A 86 13.46 27.12 16.87
C TRP A 86 13.37 27.30 15.36
N LEU A 87 12.40 26.65 14.75
CA LEU A 87 11.96 26.91 13.38
C LEU A 87 10.43 26.81 13.30
N ASN A 88 9.85 27.34 12.23
CA ASN A 88 8.45 27.05 11.93
C ASN A 88 8.23 26.75 10.46
N PHE A 89 7.19 25.96 10.21
CA PHE A 89 6.63 25.76 8.89
C PHE A 89 5.45 26.68 8.65
N SER A 90 5.29 27.11 7.41
CA SER A 90 4.12 27.84 6.95
C SER A 90 3.82 27.49 5.51
N LEU A 91 2.57 27.65 5.11
CA LEU A 91 2.13 27.55 3.73
C LEU A 91 1.85 28.94 3.17
N GLY A 92 2.15 29.14 1.88
CA GLY A 92 1.86 30.38 1.18
C GLY A 92 1.24 30.14 -0.19
N ALA A 93 0.62 31.16 -0.76
CA ALA A 93 0.04 31.12 -2.11
C ALA A 93 -1.02 30.03 -2.38
N PHE A 94 -1.54 29.36 -1.35
CA PHE A 94 -2.76 28.58 -1.46
C PHE A 94 -3.96 29.51 -1.39
N PRO A 95 -4.98 29.37 -2.29
CA PRO A 95 -6.14 30.27 -2.30
C PRO A 95 -7.03 30.18 -1.08
N SER A 96 -7.03 29.06 -0.36
CA SER A 96 -7.85 28.86 0.84
C SER A 96 -7.23 29.41 2.12
N ALA A 97 -7.98 29.29 3.22
CA ALA A 97 -7.56 29.73 4.55
C ALA A 97 -6.38 28.92 5.16
N ILE A 98 -5.86 27.90 4.49
CA ILE A 98 -4.68 27.16 4.97
C ILE A 98 -3.36 27.91 4.77
N SER A 99 -3.37 29.09 4.15
CA SER A 99 -2.17 29.90 3.90
C SER A 99 -1.83 30.85 5.05
N GLY A 100 -0.56 31.23 5.15
CA GLY A 100 -0.07 32.27 6.06
C GLY A 100 -0.15 31.86 7.53
N THR A 101 -0.71 32.73 8.37
CA THR A 101 -0.75 32.53 9.84
C THR A 101 -1.53 31.27 10.24
N ASN A 102 -2.50 30.83 9.44
CA ASN A 102 -3.34 29.66 9.74
C ASN A 102 -2.64 28.32 9.49
N SER A 103 -1.46 28.32 8.89
CA SER A 103 -0.69 27.11 8.58
C SER A 103 0.58 26.93 9.40
N ARG A 104 0.82 27.77 10.40
CA ARG A 104 2.07 27.75 11.17
C ARG A 104 2.13 26.59 12.15
N ALA A 105 3.27 25.90 12.14
CA ALA A 105 3.64 24.90 13.12
C ALA A 105 5.07 25.19 13.59
N TYR A 106 5.26 25.38 14.88
CA TYR A 106 6.54 25.72 15.50
C TYR A 106 7.20 24.49 16.10
N PHE A 107 8.53 24.42 16.00
CA PHE A 107 9.33 23.27 16.48
C PHE A 107 10.55 23.78 17.25
N ASN A 108 10.73 23.29 18.48
CA ASN A 108 11.95 23.48 19.24
C ASN A 108 12.91 22.31 18.98
N ILE A 109 13.86 22.50 18.09
CA ILE A 109 14.88 21.50 17.72
C ILE A 109 16.06 21.43 18.71
N GLY A 110 16.06 22.28 19.73
CA GLY A 110 16.99 22.15 20.86
C GLY A 110 16.44 21.24 21.96
N ALA A 111 15.12 21.19 22.12
CA ALA A 111 14.44 20.41 23.16
C ALA A 111 13.65 19.20 22.60
N GLY A 112 13.48 19.07 21.29
CA GLY A 112 12.72 17.98 20.67
C GLY A 112 11.23 18.05 20.96
N ILE A 113 10.64 19.26 20.96
CA ILE A 113 9.21 19.44 21.25
C ILE A 113 8.51 20.24 20.14
N VAL A 114 7.25 19.92 19.91
CA VAL A 114 6.34 20.71 19.08
C VAL A 114 5.83 21.91 19.92
N GLY A 115 5.94 23.10 19.38
CA GLY A 115 5.39 24.33 19.94
C GLY A 115 3.94 24.58 19.49
N THR A 116 3.57 25.87 19.41
CA THR A 116 2.25 26.31 18.97
C THR A 116 1.97 25.86 17.52
N THR A 117 0.74 25.38 17.29
CA THR A 117 0.23 25.05 15.95
C THR A 117 -1.03 25.85 15.63
N ALA A 118 -1.14 26.33 14.41
CA ALA A 118 -2.31 27.07 13.95
C ALA A 118 -3.47 26.14 13.57
N SER A 119 -4.67 26.70 13.44
CA SER A 119 -5.91 25.95 13.20
C SER A 119 -5.99 25.21 11.85
N GLY A 120 -5.17 25.56 10.88
CA GLY A 120 -5.08 24.89 9.58
C GLY A 120 -4.06 23.74 9.55
N VAL A 121 -3.40 23.43 10.67
CA VAL A 121 -2.49 22.28 10.83
C VAL A 121 -3.28 21.11 11.38
N ASP A 122 -3.41 20.04 10.61
CA ASP A 122 -4.12 18.83 11.06
C ASP A 122 -3.34 18.05 12.12
N ASN A 123 -2.02 18.02 11.98
CA ASN A 123 -1.09 17.38 12.92
C ASN A 123 0.31 17.99 12.77
N ALA A 124 1.06 18.02 13.86
CA ALA A 124 2.49 18.32 13.85
C ALA A 124 3.24 17.31 14.73
N SER A 125 4.41 16.88 14.30
CA SER A 125 5.26 15.97 15.06
C SER A 125 6.75 16.30 14.90
N ILE A 126 7.55 15.92 15.90
CA ILE A 126 8.99 16.02 15.91
C ILE A 126 9.56 14.70 16.40
N GLU A 127 10.50 14.15 15.64
CA GLU A 127 11.12 12.84 15.89
C GLU A 127 12.62 13.02 16.09
N ASP A 128 13.18 12.52 17.19
CA ASP A 128 14.62 12.48 17.42
C ASP A 128 15.23 11.37 16.53
N VAL A 129 16.10 11.75 15.62
CA VAL A 129 16.81 10.83 14.72
C VAL A 129 18.30 10.68 15.09
N GLY A 130 18.67 11.16 16.28
CA GLY A 130 20.01 11.05 16.83
C GLY A 130 20.94 12.18 16.43
N ASN A 131 22.09 12.26 17.12
CA ASN A 131 23.16 13.26 16.87
C ASN A 131 22.70 14.72 16.90
N GLY A 132 21.61 15.03 17.62
CA GLY A 132 21.00 16.37 17.73
C GLY A 132 20.18 16.76 16.51
N TRP A 133 19.87 15.83 15.62
CA TRP A 133 18.95 16.00 14.50
C TRP A 133 17.53 15.60 14.87
N TYR A 134 16.59 16.38 14.40
CA TYR A 134 15.15 16.10 14.53
C TYR A 134 14.48 16.13 13.16
N ARG A 135 13.58 15.20 12.90
CA ARG A 135 12.65 15.28 11.77
C ARG A 135 11.39 16.00 12.23
N CYS A 136 11.23 17.25 11.79
CA CYS A 136 10.04 18.06 12.02
C CYS A 136 9.03 17.78 10.90
N SER A 137 7.74 17.67 11.22
CA SER A 137 6.70 17.47 10.21
C SER A 137 5.39 18.13 10.60
N ALA A 138 4.66 18.62 9.59
CA ALA A 138 3.31 19.14 9.74
C ALA A 138 2.42 18.65 8.59
N THR A 139 1.21 18.21 8.94
CA THR A 139 0.21 17.67 8.02
C THR A 139 -0.91 18.69 7.81
N TYR A 140 -1.38 18.81 6.59
CA TYR A 140 -2.39 19.78 6.16
C TYR A 140 -3.37 19.12 5.19
N THR A 141 -4.58 19.67 5.07
CA THR A 141 -5.56 19.25 4.07
C THR A 141 -5.91 20.42 3.16
N THR A 142 -5.68 20.25 1.84
CA THR A 142 -6.09 21.23 0.82
C THR A 142 -7.60 21.17 0.58
N THR A 143 -8.15 22.28 0.10
CA THR A 143 -9.54 22.34 -0.38
C THR A 143 -9.60 22.14 -1.91
N ALA A 144 -10.82 22.14 -2.47
CA ALA A 144 -11.02 22.10 -3.91
C ALA A 144 -10.46 23.34 -4.66
N ALA A 145 -10.06 24.39 -3.95
CA ALA A 145 -9.43 25.59 -4.52
C ALA A 145 -7.90 25.52 -4.54
N ASP A 146 -7.28 24.62 -3.75
CA ASP A 146 -5.85 24.59 -3.49
C ASP A 146 -5.13 23.55 -4.34
N GLY A 147 -4.63 23.92 -5.51
CA GLY A 147 -3.85 23.01 -6.37
C GLY A 147 -2.35 23.06 -6.10
N THR A 148 -1.79 24.26 -6.09
CA THR A 148 -0.36 24.55 -5.95
C THR A 148 -0.15 25.63 -4.90
N GLY A 149 0.92 25.54 -4.13
CA GLY A 149 1.29 26.55 -3.16
C GLY A 149 2.75 26.47 -2.74
N ASN A 150 3.17 27.37 -1.87
CA ASN A 150 4.53 27.45 -1.35
C ASN A 150 4.64 26.74 0.01
N PHE A 151 5.69 25.97 0.18
CA PHE A 151 6.13 25.34 1.41
C PHE A 151 7.30 26.14 1.96
N ILE A 152 7.16 26.65 3.17
CA ILE A 152 8.06 27.68 3.72
C ILE A 152 8.64 27.20 5.05
N ILE A 153 9.95 27.31 5.18
CA ILE A 153 10.71 27.10 6.42
C ILE A 153 11.17 28.47 6.89
N TYR A 154 10.80 28.86 8.11
CA TYR A 154 11.27 30.09 8.76
C TYR A 154 12.24 29.79 9.88
N LEU A 155 13.25 30.62 10.05
CA LEU A 155 13.95 30.75 11.34
C LEU A 155 13.02 31.40 12.36
N SER A 156 13.17 31.02 13.62
CA SER A 156 12.37 31.56 14.74
C SER A 156 13.23 31.72 15.98
N ASP A 157 13.04 32.82 16.73
CA ASP A 157 13.67 33.03 18.02
C ASP A 157 12.95 32.30 19.17
N GLY A 158 11.68 31.93 18.97
CA GLY A 158 10.87 31.27 19.98
C GLY A 158 9.54 30.74 19.45
N ASP A 159 8.74 30.21 20.36
CA ASP A 159 7.39 29.73 20.03
C ASP A 159 6.48 30.91 19.67
N GLY A 160 5.81 30.82 18.53
CA GLY A 160 4.93 31.84 18.00
C GLY A 160 5.64 33.01 17.29
N ASP A 161 6.96 33.08 17.30
CA ASP A 161 7.72 34.13 16.63
C ASP A 161 8.15 33.70 15.22
N VAL A 162 8.07 34.61 14.26
CA VAL A 162 8.50 34.44 12.86
C VAL A 162 9.61 35.42 12.47
N THR A 163 10.15 36.14 13.44
CA THR A 163 11.20 37.14 13.24
C THR A 163 12.46 36.70 13.97
N VAL A 164 13.60 37.06 13.42
CA VAL A 164 14.92 36.85 14.00
C VAL A 164 15.77 38.12 13.84
N ALA A 165 16.86 38.25 14.58
CA ALA A 165 17.87 39.25 14.28
C ALA A 165 18.47 38.98 12.89
N LEU A 166 18.57 40.00 12.05
CA LEU A 166 19.17 39.95 10.73
C LEU A 166 20.59 40.51 10.78
N ASP A 167 21.45 39.89 11.57
CA ASP A 167 22.81 40.33 11.89
C ASP A 167 23.91 39.34 11.39
N GLY A 168 23.53 38.35 10.58
CA GLY A 168 24.42 37.33 10.04
C GLY A 168 24.69 36.16 10.99
N THR A 169 24.01 36.09 12.13
CA THR A 169 24.26 35.03 13.12
C THR A 169 23.09 34.04 13.27
N SER A 170 21.84 34.48 13.05
CA SER A 170 20.65 33.66 13.20
C SER A 170 20.65 32.48 12.24
N SER A 171 20.77 31.25 12.72
CA SER A 171 21.00 30.07 11.88
C SER A 171 20.56 28.74 12.48
N ILE A 172 20.25 27.78 11.58
CA ILE A 172 20.02 26.37 11.86
C ILE A 172 20.63 25.50 10.75
N PHE A 173 20.79 24.21 10.99
CA PHE A 173 21.13 23.25 9.93
C PHE A 173 19.86 22.56 9.42
N LEU A 174 19.82 22.32 8.10
CA LEU A 174 18.70 21.68 7.39
C LEU A 174 19.21 20.55 6.49
N TRP A 175 18.39 19.52 6.36
CA TRP A 175 18.61 18.40 5.44
C TRP A 175 17.28 17.73 5.10
N GLY A 176 17.14 17.17 3.89
CA GLY A 176 16.09 16.23 3.56
C GLY A 176 14.67 16.78 3.65
N ALA A 177 14.37 17.87 2.94
CA ALA A 177 13.00 18.39 2.85
C ALA A 177 12.10 17.48 1.98
N GLN A 178 10.87 17.24 2.42
CA GLN A 178 9.89 16.41 1.71
C GLN A 178 8.48 16.96 1.83
N VAL A 179 7.76 16.97 0.71
CA VAL A 179 6.31 17.11 0.65
C VAL A 179 5.73 15.87 0.02
N GLU A 180 4.88 15.21 0.75
CA GLU A 180 4.24 13.97 0.32
C GLU A 180 2.74 13.99 0.57
N LYS A 181 1.96 13.36 -0.32
CA LYS A 181 0.56 13.07 -0.03
C LYS A 181 0.51 11.94 1.00
N VAL A 182 -0.38 12.08 1.94
CA VAL A 182 -0.53 11.09 3.02
C VAL A 182 -1.91 10.47 2.99
N ASN A 183 -1.99 9.27 3.49
CA ASN A 183 -3.21 8.49 3.51
C ASN A 183 -4.12 8.91 4.65
N THR A 184 -5.41 8.57 4.56
CA THR A 184 -6.36 8.81 5.64
C THR A 184 -5.88 8.11 6.91
N GLY A 185 -5.74 8.88 8.00
CA GLY A 185 -5.21 8.38 9.28
C GLY A 185 -3.69 8.46 9.44
N GLN A 186 -2.91 8.60 8.38
CA GLN A 186 -1.47 8.84 8.49
C GLN A 186 -1.21 10.26 9.02
N ILE A 187 -0.47 10.36 10.11
CA ILE A 187 -0.14 11.61 10.81
C ILE A 187 1.36 11.88 10.92
N THR A 188 2.18 10.93 10.45
CA THR A 188 3.64 11.03 10.39
C THR A 188 4.12 10.95 8.95
N PRO A 189 5.27 11.57 8.62
CA PRO A 189 5.84 11.45 7.28
C PRO A 189 6.28 10.01 7.00
N GLY A 190 6.20 9.60 5.74
CA GLY A 190 6.77 8.35 5.23
C GLY A 190 8.29 8.38 5.14
N THR A 191 8.87 7.39 4.48
CA THR A 191 10.32 7.32 4.21
C THR A 191 10.78 8.56 3.46
N TYR A 192 11.93 9.11 3.84
CA TYR A 192 12.52 10.24 3.12
C TYR A 192 13.08 9.79 1.76
N HIS A 193 12.71 10.50 0.70
CA HIS A 193 13.21 10.28 -0.65
C HIS A 193 13.96 11.51 -1.18
N VAL A 194 15.23 11.30 -1.50
CA VAL A 194 16.06 12.35 -2.09
C VAL A 194 15.56 12.75 -3.49
N THR A 195 15.55 14.05 -3.77
CA THR A 195 15.23 14.61 -5.07
C THR A 195 16.34 15.55 -5.53
N THR A 196 16.49 15.67 -6.85
CA THR A 196 17.38 16.60 -7.50
C THR A 196 16.58 17.52 -8.44
N SER A 197 16.75 17.43 -9.74
CA SER A 197 16.01 18.23 -10.73
C SER A 197 14.61 17.71 -11.06
N THR A 198 14.23 16.56 -10.50
CA THR A 198 12.90 15.94 -10.65
C THR A 198 12.32 15.55 -9.29
N THR A 199 11.00 15.63 -9.16
CA THR A 199 10.29 15.10 -8.02
C THR A 199 10.43 13.57 -7.97
N TYR A 200 10.40 13.01 -6.77
CA TYR A 200 10.28 11.57 -6.58
C TYR A 200 8.80 11.19 -6.49
N THR A 201 8.38 10.27 -7.32
CA THR A 201 7.11 9.57 -7.14
C THR A 201 7.45 8.09 -7.23
N GLY A 202 7.38 7.41 -6.10
CA GLY A 202 7.54 5.97 -6.03
C GLY A 202 6.54 5.31 -6.98
N VAL A 203 6.97 4.30 -7.67
CA VAL A 203 6.04 3.40 -8.34
C VAL A 203 5.44 2.59 -7.20
N LEU A 204 4.12 2.68 -7.02
CA LEU A 204 3.44 1.57 -6.34
C LEU A 204 3.76 0.36 -7.23
N SER A 205 4.76 -0.40 -6.85
CA SER A 205 5.06 -1.66 -7.53
C SER A 205 3.75 -2.45 -7.56
N ASN A 206 3.46 -3.09 -8.68
CA ASN A 206 2.20 -3.77 -9.00
C ASN A 206 1.80 -4.86 -7.99
N GLY A 207 1.64 -4.49 -6.73
CA GLY A 207 1.14 -5.31 -5.65
C GLY A 207 0.50 -4.40 -4.60
N PRO A 208 -0.56 -4.80 -3.94
CA PRO A 208 -1.22 -4.02 -2.90
C PRO A 208 -0.33 -3.97 -1.64
N TRP A 209 0.70 -3.14 -1.68
CA TRP A 209 1.49 -2.69 -0.53
C TRP A 209 0.68 -1.64 0.23
N LEU A 210 -0.49 -2.02 0.61
CA LEU A 210 -1.43 -1.13 1.22
C LEU A 210 -1.42 -1.48 2.68
N ASP A 211 -1.94 -0.69 3.54
CA ASP A 211 -2.14 -0.83 5.00
C ASP A 211 -2.14 -2.26 5.58
N LYS A 212 -2.17 -3.26 4.71
CA LYS A 212 -2.24 -4.68 5.03
C LYS A 212 -0.90 -5.42 4.98
N GLY A 213 0.23 -4.74 4.71
CA GLY A 213 1.56 -5.35 4.72
C GLY A 213 1.97 -6.06 3.42
N LEU A 214 2.86 -7.05 3.54
CA LEU A 214 3.41 -7.83 2.44
C LEU A 214 2.36 -8.82 1.89
N LEU A 215 1.91 -8.62 0.65
CA LEU A 215 1.09 -9.61 -0.05
C LEU A 215 1.99 -10.73 -0.59
N VAL A 216 1.64 -11.96 -0.28
CA VAL A 216 2.33 -13.16 -0.79
C VAL A 216 1.35 -13.95 -1.65
N GLU A 217 1.68 -14.11 -2.93
CA GLU A 217 0.78 -14.70 -3.91
C GLU A 217 1.37 -15.92 -4.63
N GLY A 218 0.50 -16.85 -4.98
CA GLY A 218 0.82 -17.99 -5.84
C GLY A 218 1.18 -17.59 -7.27
N ALA A 219 1.69 -18.57 -8.02
CA ALA A 219 1.80 -18.42 -9.46
C ALA A 219 0.42 -18.23 -10.09
N ALA A 220 0.32 -17.29 -11.01
CA ALA A 220 -0.93 -17.00 -11.72
C ALA A 220 -0.65 -16.71 -13.19
N THR A 221 -1.67 -16.87 -14.04
CA THR A 221 -1.56 -16.57 -15.46
C THR A 221 -2.75 -15.75 -15.90
N ASN A 222 -2.50 -14.54 -16.41
CA ASN A 222 -3.54 -13.83 -17.14
C ASN A 222 -3.70 -14.47 -18.52
N MET A 223 -4.83 -15.12 -18.73
CA MET A 223 -5.16 -15.87 -19.95
C MET A 223 -5.64 -14.98 -21.09
N LEU A 224 -5.97 -13.71 -20.80
CA LEU A 224 -6.40 -12.74 -21.80
C LEU A 224 -5.19 -12.18 -22.55
N THR A 225 -5.43 -11.72 -23.77
CA THR A 225 -4.48 -10.93 -24.55
C THR A 225 -4.94 -9.47 -24.59
N TYR A 226 -4.00 -8.54 -24.78
CA TYR A 226 -4.29 -7.10 -24.90
C TYR A 226 -5.10 -6.56 -23.72
N SER A 227 -4.64 -6.86 -22.51
CA SER A 227 -5.39 -6.58 -21.28
C SER A 227 -5.59 -5.08 -20.97
N GLU A 228 -4.84 -4.20 -21.63
CA GLU A 228 -4.95 -2.74 -21.53
C GLU A 228 -5.35 -2.07 -22.87
N GLN A 229 -5.59 -2.86 -23.93
CA GLN A 229 -5.82 -2.38 -25.29
C GLN A 229 -7.19 -2.88 -25.78
N LEU A 230 -8.26 -2.31 -25.24
CA LEU A 230 -9.63 -2.74 -25.57
C LEU A 230 -10.07 -2.28 -26.98
N ASP A 231 -9.36 -1.32 -27.56
CA ASP A 231 -9.48 -0.92 -28.95
C ASP A 231 -8.97 -2.00 -29.92
N ASN A 232 -8.07 -2.89 -29.47
CA ASN A 232 -7.52 -3.98 -30.28
C ASN A 232 -8.60 -4.93 -30.81
N ALA A 233 -8.36 -5.55 -31.97
CA ALA A 233 -9.27 -6.48 -32.64
C ALA A 233 -9.51 -7.79 -31.85
N ALA A 234 -8.66 -8.14 -30.89
CA ALA A 234 -8.88 -9.28 -29.97
C ALA A 234 -10.14 -9.09 -29.11
N TRP A 235 -10.56 -7.83 -28.90
CA TRP A 235 -11.80 -7.48 -28.22
C TRP A 235 -12.87 -7.17 -29.27
N THR A 236 -13.92 -7.96 -29.33
CA THR A 236 -15.07 -7.71 -30.23
C THR A 236 -16.00 -6.66 -29.59
N LYS A 237 -16.27 -5.58 -30.29
CA LYS A 237 -17.25 -4.54 -29.94
C LYS A 237 -18.55 -4.80 -30.70
N THR A 238 -19.69 -4.75 -30.01
CA THR A 238 -21.02 -4.88 -30.63
C THR A 238 -21.82 -3.63 -30.29
N ASN A 239 -22.26 -2.89 -31.30
CA ASN A 239 -22.96 -1.60 -31.18
C ASN A 239 -22.22 -0.63 -30.25
N ALA A 240 -20.89 -0.63 -30.33
CA ALA A 240 -20.02 0.13 -29.45
C ALA A 240 -18.62 0.29 -30.06
N THR A 241 -17.87 1.26 -29.53
CA THR A 241 -16.47 1.53 -29.86
C THR A 241 -15.63 1.54 -28.59
N ALA A 242 -14.33 1.29 -28.72
CA ALA A 242 -13.36 1.52 -27.67
C ALA A 242 -12.31 2.51 -28.15
N GLY A 243 -12.01 3.51 -27.32
CA GLY A 243 -10.99 4.52 -27.59
C GLY A 243 -9.80 4.31 -26.68
N ALA A 244 -8.60 4.21 -27.29
CA ALA A 244 -7.37 3.95 -26.55
C ALA A 244 -6.96 5.13 -25.67
N ASN A 245 -6.37 4.83 -24.49
CA ASN A 245 -5.65 5.77 -23.64
C ASN A 245 -6.49 7.02 -23.26
N ALA A 246 -7.76 6.85 -23.00
CA ALA A 246 -8.73 7.92 -22.80
C ALA A 246 -8.77 8.49 -21.37
N SER A 247 -8.16 7.82 -20.40
CA SER A 247 -8.10 8.26 -19.00
C SER A 247 -6.86 7.72 -18.30
N VAL A 248 -6.55 8.31 -17.13
CA VAL A 248 -5.48 7.80 -16.25
C VAL A 248 -5.96 6.50 -15.60
N SER A 249 -5.14 5.45 -15.70
CA SER A 249 -5.33 4.14 -15.11
C SER A 249 -4.84 4.08 -13.65
N PRO A 250 -5.16 3.01 -12.91
CA PRO A 250 -4.70 2.84 -11.54
C PRO A 250 -3.17 2.88 -11.36
N ASP A 251 -2.37 2.54 -12.37
CA ASP A 251 -0.91 2.65 -12.34
C ASP A 251 -0.37 4.07 -12.61
N GLY A 252 -1.27 5.06 -12.75
CA GLY A 252 -0.93 6.48 -12.94
C GLY A 252 -0.60 6.87 -14.37
N LYS A 253 -0.62 5.94 -15.31
CA LYS A 253 -0.38 6.23 -16.73
C LYS A 253 -1.70 6.51 -17.45
N ALA A 254 -1.64 7.20 -18.59
CA ALA A 254 -2.80 7.41 -19.45
C ALA A 254 -2.98 6.19 -20.37
N THR A 255 -3.37 5.03 -19.79
CA THR A 255 -3.54 3.75 -20.51
C THR A 255 -4.93 3.13 -20.31
N MET A 256 -5.85 3.84 -19.65
CA MET A 256 -7.22 3.37 -19.48
C MET A 256 -8.03 3.69 -20.72
N ASP A 257 -8.68 2.68 -21.29
CA ASP A 257 -9.48 2.82 -22.49
C ASP A 257 -10.93 3.22 -22.19
N SER A 258 -11.54 4.00 -23.09
CA SER A 258 -12.97 4.29 -23.05
C SER A 258 -13.75 3.20 -23.77
N PHE A 259 -14.92 2.85 -23.22
CA PHE A 259 -15.92 2.01 -23.89
C PHE A 259 -17.21 2.82 -24.07
N THR A 260 -17.59 3.07 -25.31
CA THR A 260 -18.69 3.95 -25.68
C THR A 260 -19.68 3.20 -26.58
N GLY A 261 -20.94 3.20 -26.20
CA GLY A 261 -22.02 2.60 -26.99
C GLY A 261 -22.43 3.49 -28.15
N ASP A 262 -22.86 2.90 -29.25
CA ASP A 262 -23.47 3.61 -30.38
C ASP A 262 -24.84 4.17 -30.00
N ALA A 263 -25.33 5.12 -30.77
CA ALA A 263 -26.70 5.63 -30.60
C ALA A 263 -27.74 4.52 -30.85
N GLY A 264 -28.87 4.59 -30.16
CA GLY A 264 -29.96 3.62 -30.26
C GLY A 264 -30.09 2.71 -29.03
N THR A 265 -31.03 1.77 -29.09
CA THR A 265 -31.44 0.94 -27.95
C THR A 265 -30.93 -0.51 -28.00
N ALA A 266 -30.14 -0.88 -29.01
CA ALA A 266 -29.58 -2.23 -29.10
C ALA A 266 -28.59 -2.53 -27.95
N GLY A 267 -28.42 -3.79 -27.63
CA GLY A 267 -27.42 -4.23 -26.63
C GLY A 267 -26.02 -3.81 -27.06
N LYS A 268 -25.24 -3.27 -26.12
CA LYS A 268 -23.91 -2.72 -26.35
C LYS A 268 -22.89 -3.49 -25.51
N SER A 269 -21.97 -4.18 -26.17
CA SER A 269 -21.04 -5.04 -25.46
C SER A 269 -19.61 -5.02 -25.99
N LEU A 270 -18.68 -5.23 -25.09
CA LEU A 270 -17.29 -5.59 -25.32
C LEU A 270 -17.13 -7.05 -24.92
N ARG A 271 -16.50 -7.90 -25.74
CA ARG A 271 -16.30 -9.32 -25.44
C ARG A 271 -14.95 -9.85 -25.87
N THR A 272 -14.50 -10.88 -25.19
CA THR A 272 -13.37 -11.72 -25.59
C THR A 272 -13.70 -13.19 -25.40
N ALA A 273 -13.02 -14.07 -26.15
CA ALA A 273 -13.14 -15.52 -26.03
C ALA A 273 -12.05 -16.06 -25.10
N VAL A 274 -12.40 -17.07 -24.30
CA VAL A 274 -11.47 -17.75 -23.42
C VAL A 274 -11.57 -19.28 -23.61
N THR A 275 -10.43 -19.97 -23.47
CA THR A 275 -10.37 -21.42 -23.36
C THR A 275 -10.29 -21.79 -21.88
N ILE A 276 -11.12 -22.69 -21.43
CA ILE A 276 -11.30 -23.06 -20.03
C ILE A 276 -11.37 -24.58 -19.87
N VAL A 277 -11.19 -25.08 -18.67
CA VAL A 277 -11.30 -26.51 -18.34
C VAL A 277 -12.61 -26.72 -17.59
N ASN A 278 -13.46 -27.61 -18.07
CA ASN A 278 -14.73 -27.92 -17.45
C ASN A 278 -14.56 -28.39 -16.00
N GLY A 279 -15.38 -27.90 -15.08
CA GLY A 279 -15.34 -28.24 -13.67
C GLY A 279 -14.28 -27.50 -12.86
N THR A 280 -13.68 -26.45 -13.42
CA THR A 280 -12.65 -25.65 -12.78
C THR A 280 -13.15 -24.21 -12.57
N ASP A 281 -12.81 -23.60 -11.45
CA ASP A 281 -13.18 -22.23 -11.15
C ASP A 281 -12.21 -21.24 -11.80
N TYR A 282 -12.76 -20.14 -12.28
CA TYR A 282 -12.04 -19.03 -12.87
C TYR A 282 -12.52 -17.71 -12.30
N VAL A 283 -11.63 -16.74 -12.24
CA VAL A 283 -11.95 -15.38 -11.85
C VAL A 283 -11.62 -14.40 -12.98
N TYR A 284 -12.56 -13.51 -13.26
CA TYR A 284 -12.41 -12.37 -14.16
C TYR A 284 -12.32 -11.11 -13.33
N SER A 285 -11.25 -10.33 -13.47
CA SER A 285 -11.10 -9.06 -12.77
C SER A 285 -10.67 -7.95 -13.72
N PHE A 286 -11.02 -6.71 -13.37
CA PHE A 286 -10.67 -5.51 -14.11
C PHE A 286 -10.87 -4.27 -13.25
N PHE A 287 -10.25 -3.18 -13.66
CA PHE A 287 -10.47 -1.87 -13.05
C PHE A 287 -11.44 -1.05 -13.89
N VAL A 288 -12.36 -0.37 -13.24
CA VAL A 288 -13.34 0.54 -13.85
C VAL A 288 -13.41 1.84 -13.05
N LYS A 289 -13.48 2.97 -13.74
CA LYS A 289 -13.57 4.29 -13.11
C LYS A 289 -14.93 4.48 -12.46
N LYS A 290 -14.95 5.04 -11.24
CA LYS A 290 -16.18 5.40 -10.53
C LYS A 290 -16.92 6.51 -11.27
N GLN A 291 -18.19 6.29 -11.58
CA GLN A 291 -19.04 7.25 -12.24
C GLN A 291 -20.52 6.83 -12.15
N SER A 292 -21.45 7.75 -12.46
CA SER A 292 -22.88 7.45 -12.48
C SER A 292 -23.25 6.64 -13.72
N SER A 293 -22.99 5.34 -13.69
CA SER A 293 -23.27 4.39 -14.78
C SER A 293 -23.38 2.97 -14.21
N PHE A 294 -23.99 2.09 -14.98
CA PHE A 294 -24.12 0.67 -14.64
C PHE A 294 -23.51 -0.19 -15.74
N ILE A 295 -22.88 -1.28 -15.34
CA ILE A 295 -22.36 -2.29 -16.27
C ILE A 295 -22.84 -3.68 -15.86
N GLN A 296 -22.78 -4.59 -16.82
CA GLN A 296 -23.05 -6.01 -16.60
C GLN A 296 -21.89 -6.84 -17.09
N VAL A 297 -21.43 -7.79 -16.27
CA VAL A 297 -20.54 -8.89 -16.68
C VAL A 297 -21.39 -10.14 -16.84
N TYR A 298 -21.22 -10.86 -17.95
CA TYR A 298 -21.88 -12.14 -18.17
C TYR A 298 -21.11 -13.01 -19.18
N SER A 299 -21.42 -14.30 -19.22
CA SER A 299 -20.95 -15.19 -20.28
C SER A 299 -22.11 -15.67 -21.15
N ASN A 300 -21.83 -16.12 -22.37
CA ASN A 300 -22.89 -16.68 -23.22
C ASN A 300 -23.15 -18.18 -22.95
N SER A 301 -22.21 -18.89 -22.39
CA SER A 301 -22.25 -20.28 -21.92
C SER A 301 -20.83 -20.68 -21.51
N GLY A 302 -20.69 -21.81 -20.86
CA GLY A 302 -19.39 -22.40 -20.57
C GLY A 302 -18.66 -21.87 -19.35
N TRP A 303 -18.89 -20.63 -18.93
CA TRP A 303 -18.42 -20.10 -17.65
C TRP A 303 -19.63 -19.62 -16.84
N ALA A 304 -19.85 -20.21 -15.68
CA ALA A 304 -21.00 -19.98 -14.80
C ALA A 304 -22.37 -20.06 -15.51
N GLY A 305 -22.45 -20.78 -16.61
CA GLY A 305 -23.70 -20.98 -17.36
C GLY A 305 -24.27 -19.67 -17.92
N ASN A 306 -25.54 -19.38 -17.59
CA ASN A 306 -26.24 -18.16 -18.02
C ASN A 306 -26.27 -17.06 -16.96
N SER A 307 -25.35 -17.09 -16.01
CA SER A 307 -25.28 -16.10 -14.92
C SER A 307 -24.83 -14.74 -15.40
N LYS A 308 -25.16 -13.72 -14.62
CA LYS A 308 -24.74 -12.33 -14.83
C LYS A 308 -24.39 -11.67 -13.50
N VAL A 309 -23.62 -10.59 -13.58
CA VAL A 309 -23.36 -9.66 -12.48
C VAL A 309 -23.66 -8.25 -13.00
N ASN A 310 -24.55 -7.53 -12.34
CA ASN A 310 -24.77 -6.11 -12.56
C ASN A 310 -23.98 -5.31 -11.52
N ILE A 311 -23.37 -4.21 -11.93
CA ILE A 311 -22.52 -3.39 -11.10
C ILE A 311 -22.94 -1.93 -11.24
N ASP A 312 -23.19 -1.26 -10.11
CA ASP A 312 -23.35 0.19 -10.01
C ASP A 312 -21.97 0.83 -9.85
N LEU A 313 -21.49 1.55 -10.82
CA LEU A 313 -20.15 2.17 -10.82
C LEU A 313 -20.05 3.40 -9.92
N LEU A 314 -21.17 3.94 -9.41
CA LEU A 314 -21.15 5.03 -8.45
C LEU A 314 -20.92 4.51 -7.02
N THR A 315 -21.61 3.44 -6.65
CA THR A 315 -21.65 2.94 -5.27
C THR A 315 -20.82 1.67 -5.05
N GLY A 316 -20.40 0.98 -6.12
CA GLY A 316 -19.74 -0.32 -6.05
C GLY A 316 -20.67 -1.47 -5.69
N VAL A 317 -21.98 -1.24 -5.62
CA VAL A 317 -22.95 -2.32 -5.36
C VAL A 317 -22.95 -3.30 -6.51
N VAL A 318 -22.83 -4.60 -6.19
CA VAL A 318 -22.90 -5.71 -7.13
C VAL A 318 -24.17 -6.54 -6.90
N SER A 319 -24.78 -6.99 -7.99
CA SER A 319 -25.93 -7.91 -7.97
C SER A 319 -25.59 -9.09 -8.87
N ALA A 320 -25.12 -10.18 -8.26
CA ALA A 320 -24.80 -11.43 -8.96
C ALA A 320 -25.98 -12.39 -8.87
N ASP A 321 -26.18 -13.20 -9.90
CA ASP A 321 -27.16 -14.27 -9.90
C ASP A 321 -26.52 -15.65 -10.17
N PHE A 322 -27.15 -16.69 -9.61
CA PHE A 322 -26.86 -18.12 -9.73
C PHE A 322 -25.42 -18.53 -9.37
N SER A 323 -24.56 -18.73 -10.39
CA SER A 323 -23.25 -19.36 -10.23
C SER A 323 -22.09 -18.37 -10.18
N PHE A 324 -22.36 -17.06 -10.18
CA PHE A 324 -21.33 -16.07 -10.00
C PHE A 324 -21.24 -15.58 -8.56
N THR A 325 -20.02 -15.52 -8.04
CA THR A 325 -19.65 -14.68 -6.90
C THR A 325 -18.98 -13.42 -7.42
N ALA A 326 -19.28 -12.25 -6.87
CA ALA A 326 -18.70 -11.02 -7.36
C ALA A 326 -18.47 -10.00 -6.24
N SER A 327 -17.46 -9.17 -6.41
CA SER A 327 -17.16 -8.04 -5.54
C SER A 327 -16.68 -6.83 -6.35
N ALA A 328 -16.79 -5.65 -5.74
CA ALA A 328 -16.16 -4.42 -6.22
C ALA A 328 -15.36 -3.83 -5.07
N GLU A 329 -14.05 -3.95 -5.13
CA GLU A 329 -13.13 -3.42 -4.13
C GLU A 329 -12.82 -1.95 -4.42
N ASP A 330 -12.82 -1.13 -3.38
CA ASP A 330 -12.59 0.32 -3.50
C ASP A 330 -11.09 0.65 -3.69
N PHE A 331 -10.76 1.16 -4.87
CA PHE A 331 -9.43 1.67 -5.24
C PHE A 331 -9.46 3.20 -5.44
N GLY A 332 -10.13 3.93 -4.56
CA GLY A 332 -10.22 5.38 -4.60
C GLY A 332 -11.11 5.88 -5.73
N THR A 333 -10.54 6.30 -6.84
CA THR A 333 -11.30 6.75 -8.03
C THR A 333 -11.78 5.61 -8.94
N PHE A 334 -11.42 4.37 -8.60
CA PHE A 334 -11.74 3.17 -9.36
C PHE A 334 -12.40 2.13 -8.47
N TRP A 335 -13.09 1.19 -9.10
CA TRP A 335 -13.40 -0.11 -8.55
C TRP A 335 -12.50 -1.15 -9.18
N ARG A 336 -11.94 -2.07 -8.39
CA ARG A 336 -11.50 -3.35 -8.91
C ARG A 336 -12.67 -4.31 -8.79
N VAL A 337 -13.25 -4.65 -9.91
CA VAL A 337 -14.34 -5.64 -9.98
C VAL A 337 -13.72 -7.02 -10.13
N SER A 338 -14.23 -7.99 -9.36
CA SER A 338 -13.94 -9.40 -9.56
C SER A 338 -15.25 -10.19 -9.71
N VAL A 339 -15.24 -11.16 -10.61
CA VAL A 339 -16.35 -12.07 -10.89
C VAL A 339 -15.79 -13.46 -10.98
N GLU A 340 -16.26 -14.36 -10.13
CA GLU A 340 -15.81 -15.74 -10.00
C GLU A 340 -16.93 -16.69 -10.41
N GLY A 341 -16.57 -17.83 -11.02
CA GLY A 341 -17.53 -18.89 -11.29
C GLY A 341 -16.93 -20.12 -11.93
N PRO A 342 -17.63 -21.27 -11.85
CA PRO A 342 -17.16 -22.54 -12.40
C PRO A 342 -17.30 -22.60 -13.92
N ALA A 343 -16.31 -23.22 -14.57
CA ALA A 343 -16.41 -23.58 -15.98
C ALA A 343 -17.35 -24.78 -16.15
N THR A 344 -18.27 -24.67 -17.09
CA THR A 344 -19.24 -25.71 -17.44
C THR A 344 -19.06 -26.22 -18.89
N ALA A 345 -17.99 -25.75 -19.57
CA ALA A 345 -17.55 -26.20 -20.90
C ALA A 345 -16.05 -25.95 -21.08
N THR A 346 -15.53 -26.16 -22.29
CA THR A 346 -14.11 -25.95 -22.62
C THR A 346 -13.80 -24.60 -23.26
N SER A 347 -14.81 -23.77 -23.50
CA SER A 347 -14.66 -22.41 -24.02
C SER A 347 -15.82 -21.55 -23.61
N SER A 348 -15.61 -20.24 -23.52
CA SER A 348 -16.66 -19.25 -23.27
C SER A 348 -16.32 -17.91 -23.93
N ASN A 349 -17.35 -17.06 -24.11
CA ASN A 349 -17.15 -15.63 -24.31
C ASN A 349 -17.53 -14.89 -23.02
N ILE A 350 -16.69 -13.97 -22.62
CA ILE A 350 -16.94 -13.07 -21.48
C ILE A 350 -17.34 -11.72 -22.04
N TYR A 351 -18.40 -11.13 -21.51
CA TYR A 351 -18.97 -9.86 -21.95
C TYR A 351 -18.92 -8.82 -20.82
N ILE A 352 -18.59 -7.59 -21.18
CA ILE A 352 -18.96 -6.39 -20.43
C ILE A 352 -19.97 -5.60 -21.27
N SER A 353 -21.11 -5.26 -20.69
CA SER A 353 -22.16 -4.51 -21.38
C SER A 353 -22.59 -3.29 -20.59
N LEU A 354 -22.99 -2.22 -21.30
CA LEU A 354 -23.70 -1.10 -20.69
C LEU A 354 -25.13 -1.52 -20.38
N ILE A 355 -25.64 -1.14 -19.23
CA ILE A 355 -27.01 -1.40 -18.78
C ILE A 355 -27.62 -0.13 -18.16
N THR A 356 -28.91 -0.11 -17.93
CA THR A 356 -29.64 1.05 -17.39
C THR A 356 -29.67 1.12 -15.89
N ASP A 357 -29.65 -0.03 -15.21
CA ASP A 357 -29.80 -0.13 -13.75
C ASP A 357 -29.30 -1.48 -13.22
N ILE A 358 -29.21 -1.60 -11.90
CA ILE A 358 -28.70 -2.78 -11.18
C ILE A 358 -29.58 -4.03 -11.32
N THR A 359 -30.81 -3.89 -11.79
CA THR A 359 -31.78 -4.98 -11.96
C THR A 359 -31.89 -5.47 -13.41
N ALA A 360 -31.14 -4.88 -14.33
CA ALA A 360 -31.20 -5.17 -15.76
C ALA A 360 -31.08 -6.67 -16.05
N ALA A 361 -31.91 -7.15 -17.00
CA ALA A 361 -31.86 -8.53 -17.46
C ALA A 361 -30.52 -8.82 -18.16
N ARG A 362 -30.13 -10.09 -18.24
CA ARG A 362 -28.90 -10.51 -18.91
C ARG A 362 -28.88 -10.10 -20.38
N GLY A 363 -27.83 -9.41 -20.80
CA GLY A 363 -27.70 -8.91 -22.18
C GLY A 363 -28.76 -7.87 -22.57
N ALA A 364 -29.28 -7.11 -21.61
CA ALA A 364 -30.35 -6.15 -21.83
C ALA A 364 -29.97 -5.11 -22.89
N SER A 365 -30.96 -4.73 -23.67
CA SER A 365 -30.86 -3.59 -24.57
C SER A 365 -30.89 -2.28 -23.78
N THR A 366 -30.14 -1.28 -24.21
CA THR A 366 -30.00 -0.01 -23.49
C THR A 366 -29.81 1.18 -24.41
N ALA A 367 -30.37 2.33 -24.03
CA ALA A 367 -30.08 3.62 -24.64
C ALA A 367 -28.81 4.29 -24.04
N VAL A 368 -28.21 3.72 -23.00
CA VAL A 368 -26.98 4.25 -22.42
C VAL A 368 -25.85 4.21 -23.43
N VAL A 369 -25.15 5.33 -23.58
CA VAL A 369 -24.06 5.49 -24.55
C VAL A 369 -22.67 5.43 -23.85
N GLY A 370 -22.56 5.84 -22.61
CA GLY A 370 -21.27 5.98 -21.92
C GLY A 370 -20.62 7.34 -22.17
N PRO A 371 -19.27 7.50 -22.18
CA PRO A 371 -18.30 6.42 -22.02
C PRO A 371 -18.17 5.90 -20.58
N ILE A 372 -17.76 4.65 -20.44
CA ILE A 372 -17.12 4.14 -19.21
C ILE A 372 -15.64 3.92 -19.49
N TYR A 373 -14.83 3.84 -18.44
CA TYR A 373 -13.38 3.69 -18.59
C TYR A 373 -12.93 2.39 -17.90
N LEU A 374 -12.22 1.56 -18.66
CA LEU A 374 -11.83 0.21 -18.27
C LEU A 374 -10.32 0.00 -18.43
N TRP A 375 -9.72 -0.80 -17.56
CA TRP A 375 -8.29 -1.11 -17.59
C TRP A 375 -7.99 -2.43 -16.90
N GLY A 376 -6.87 -3.07 -17.29
CA GLY A 376 -6.30 -4.18 -16.54
C GLY A 376 -7.17 -5.42 -16.53
N MET A 377 -7.67 -5.84 -17.70
CA MET A 377 -8.48 -7.03 -17.84
C MET A 377 -7.68 -8.28 -17.52
N GLN A 378 -8.14 -9.11 -16.60
CA GLN A 378 -7.47 -10.34 -16.20
C GLN A 378 -8.47 -11.47 -16.05
N PHE A 379 -8.14 -12.62 -16.65
CA PHE A 379 -8.88 -13.86 -16.48
C PHE A 379 -7.90 -14.97 -16.10
N GLU A 380 -8.08 -15.57 -14.97
CA GLU A 380 -7.14 -16.50 -14.37
C GLU A 380 -7.84 -17.68 -13.71
N LEU A 381 -7.09 -18.77 -13.54
CA LEU A 381 -7.51 -19.93 -12.78
C LEU A 381 -7.59 -19.59 -11.30
N GLY A 382 -8.67 -19.98 -10.64
CA GLY A 382 -8.84 -19.80 -9.19
C GLY A 382 -10.16 -19.12 -8.82
N THR A 383 -10.29 -18.85 -7.53
CA THR A 383 -11.52 -18.34 -6.90
C THR A 383 -11.38 -16.91 -6.38
N PHE A 384 -10.22 -16.28 -6.55
CA PHE A 384 -9.96 -14.89 -6.20
C PHE A 384 -8.92 -14.27 -7.16
N PRO A 385 -8.99 -12.96 -7.42
CA PRO A 385 -8.07 -12.31 -8.35
C PRO A 385 -6.71 -12.09 -7.70
N THR A 386 -5.63 -12.47 -8.40
CA THR A 386 -4.27 -12.11 -8.02
C THR A 386 -3.91 -10.70 -8.49
N SER A 387 -2.72 -10.20 -8.12
CA SER A 387 -2.18 -8.94 -8.63
C SER A 387 -2.23 -8.90 -10.15
N TYR A 388 -2.55 -7.73 -10.70
CA TYR A 388 -2.72 -7.56 -12.13
C TYR A 388 -1.46 -7.93 -12.93
N ILE A 389 -1.64 -8.77 -13.96
CA ILE A 389 -0.60 -9.26 -14.85
C ILE A 389 -0.87 -8.69 -16.24
N PRO A 390 -0.10 -7.68 -16.70
CA PRO A 390 -0.30 -7.08 -18.02
C PRO A 390 0.02 -8.05 -19.15
N THR A 391 -0.80 -8.02 -20.21
CA THR A 391 -0.61 -8.84 -21.40
C THR A 391 -0.71 -8.02 -22.68
N VAL A 392 -0.01 -8.47 -23.72
CA VAL A 392 -0.11 -7.94 -25.08
C VAL A 392 -0.61 -9.07 -25.99
N ALA A 393 0.18 -9.58 -26.89
CA ALA A 393 -0.24 -10.54 -27.92
C ALA A 393 -0.41 -12.00 -27.41
N SER A 394 -0.01 -12.29 -26.18
CA SER A 394 -0.10 -13.62 -25.57
C SER A 394 -0.47 -13.53 -24.09
N SER A 395 -0.96 -14.65 -23.54
CA SER A 395 -1.08 -14.83 -22.09
C SER A 395 0.29 -14.69 -21.41
N VAL A 396 0.29 -14.20 -20.17
CA VAL A 396 1.51 -14.02 -19.37
C VAL A 396 1.35 -14.71 -18.03
N ALA A 397 2.33 -15.52 -17.66
CA ALA A 397 2.42 -16.15 -16.34
C ALA A 397 3.32 -15.32 -15.42
N ARG A 398 2.89 -15.15 -14.17
CA ARG A 398 3.66 -14.63 -13.05
C ARG A 398 4.07 -15.79 -12.16
N SER A 399 5.35 -15.85 -11.80
CA SER A 399 5.84 -16.84 -10.82
C SER A 399 5.26 -16.55 -9.43
N ALA A 400 5.19 -17.59 -8.60
CA ALA A 400 4.87 -17.46 -7.20
C ALA A 400 5.92 -16.61 -6.46
N ASP A 401 5.48 -15.85 -5.46
CA ASP A 401 6.38 -15.09 -4.61
C ASP A 401 7.24 -16.02 -3.76
N LYS A 402 8.52 -15.66 -3.60
CA LYS A 402 9.48 -16.38 -2.77
C LYS A 402 10.22 -15.41 -1.88
N ILE A 403 9.90 -15.45 -0.60
CA ILE A 403 10.47 -14.55 0.38
C ILE A 403 11.17 -15.39 1.44
N SER A 404 12.48 -15.20 1.56
CA SER A 404 13.27 -15.91 2.59
C SER A 404 14.45 -15.07 3.05
N ILE A 405 14.86 -15.31 4.29
CA ILE A 405 16.06 -14.73 4.89
C ILE A 405 16.83 -15.83 5.62
N ALA A 406 18.16 -15.87 5.45
CA ALA A 406 19.00 -16.73 6.27
C ALA A 406 18.96 -16.26 7.73
N THR A 407 18.73 -17.17 8.68
CA THR A 407 18.63 -16.82 10.10
C THR A 407 19.93 -16.22 10.64
N SER A 408 21.07 -16.55 10.03
CA SER A 408 22.37 -15.92 10.30
C SER A 408 22.43 -14.42 9.98
N SER A 409 21.51 -13.93 9.14
CA SER A 409 21.37 -12.50 8.80
C SER A 409 20.41 -11.77 9.75
N ILE A 410 19.74 -12.48 10.65
CA ILE A 410 18.86 -11.89 11.66
C ILE A 410 19.72 -11.58 12.90
N SER A 411 19.84 -10.31 13.25
CA SER A 411 20.66 -9.89 14.39
C SER A 411 20.16 -10.54 15.68
N GLY A 412 21.07 -11.20 16.42
CA GLY A 412 20.76 -11.87 17.68
C GLY A 412 19.95 -13.15 17.53
N PHE A 413 19.84 -13.76 16.34
CA PHE A 413 19.10 -15.02 16.18
C PHE A 413 19.66 -16.11 17.11
N SER A 414 18.75 -16.77 17.84
CA SER A 414 19.07 -17.92 18.70
C SER A 414 18.59 -19.22 18.06
N ALA A 415 19.47 -20.22 17.97
CA ALA A 415 19.14 -21.53 17.43
C ALA A 415 18.36 -22.43 18.42
N THR A 416 18.30 -22.07 19.70
CA THR A 416 17.78 -22.92 20.77
C THR A 416 16.48 -22.41 21.40
N GLU A 417 16.18 -21.15 21.23
CA GLU A 417 14.94 -20.53 21.70
C GLU A 417 14.59 -19.30 20.85
N GLY A 418 13.36 -18.87 20.91
CA GLY A 418 12.90 -17.66 20.24
C GLY A 418 11.41 -17.44 20.37
N THR A 419 10.99 -16.29 19.86
CA THR A 419 9.58 -15.96 19.73
C THR A 419 9.35 -15.23 18.40
N ILE A 420 8.34 -15.60 17.65
CA ILE A 420 7.83 -14.85 16.50
C ILE A 420 6.45 -14.34 16.84
N VAL A 421 6.22 -13.05 16.59
CA VAL A 421 4.90 -12.43 16.61
C VAL A 421 4.59 -11.99 15.19
N VAL A 422 3.46 -12.41 14.65
CA VAL A 422 2.99 -12.07 13.31
C VAL A 422 1.62 -11.42 13.37
N ALA A 423 1.46 -10.30 12.67
CA ALA A 423 0.15 -9.74 12.33
C ALA A 423 -0.10 -9.97 10.83
N ALA A 424 -1.25 -10.53 10.50
CA ALA A 424 -1.58 -10.92 9.13
C ALA A 424 -3.10 -10.90 8.89
N THR A 425 -3.50 -10.78 7.62
CA THR A 425 -4.89 -11.03 7.20
C THR A 425 -5.04 -12.52 6.87
N ALA A 426 -6.06 -13.17 7.40
CA ALA A 426 -6.33 -14.57 7.08
C ALA A 426 -6.65 -14.72 5.58
N PRO A 427 -6.18 -15.79 4.91
CA PRO A 427 -6.56 -16.07 3.53
C PRO A 427 -8.08 -16.21 3.38
N SER A 428 -8.62 -15.91 2.19
CA SER A 428 -10.03 -16.10 1.88
C SER A 428 -10.48 -17.55 2.03
N ALA A 429 -11.76 -17.78 2.29
CA ALA A 429 -12.30 -19.12 2.51
C ALA A 429 -11.98 -20.12 1.36
N PRO A 430 -12.11 -19.76 0.07
CA PRO A 430 -11.72 -20.66 -1.02
C PRO A 430 -10.23 -21.03 -1.00
N ALA A 431 -9.34 -20.07 -0.74
CA ALA A 431 -7.91 -20.33 -0.66
C ALA A 431 -7.54 -21.28 0.48
N ILE A 432 -8.22 -21.18 1.64
CA ILE A 432 -8.02 -22.08 2.78
C ILE A 432 -8.52 -23.50 2.45
N ALA A 433 -9.64 -23.62 1.76
CA ALA A 433 -10.23 -24.90 1.40
C ALA A 433 -9.34 -25.77 0.48
N ASP A 434 -8.49 -25.13 -0.31
CA ASP A 434 -7.56 -25.81 -1.23
C ASP A 434 -6.35 -26.45 -0.54
N GLY A 435 -6.07 -26.14 0.73
CA GLY A 435 -4.94 -26.68 1.48
C GLY A 435 -4.48 -25.78 2.63
N ASN A 436 -3.40 -26.18 3.29
CA ASN A 436 -2.80 -25.33 4.32
C ASN A 436 -2.19 -24.06 3.69
N ARG A 437 -2.25 -22.95 4.42
CA ARG A 437 -1.64 -21.68 4.03
C ARG A 437 -0.63 -21.25 5.09
N TYR A 438 0.64 -21.23 4.73
CA TYR A 438 1.73 -20.98 5.67
C TYR A 438 2.01 -19.49 5.79
N VAL A 439 1.85 -18.94 7.01
CA VAL A 439 2.20 -17.55 7.29
C VAL A 439 3.72 -17.38 7.42
N TYR A 440 4.40 -18.35 8.03
CA TYR A 440 5.86 -18.45 8.01
C TYR A 440 6.32 -19.89 8.27
N THR A 441 7.56 -20.18 7.86
CA THR A 441 8.28 -21.41 8.18
C THR A 441 9.74 -21.08 8.51
N LEU A 442 10.19 -21.46 9.71
CA LEU A 442 11.62 -21.57 10.04
C LEU A 442 12.03 -23.02 9.79
N GLY A 443 13.08 -23.26 8.99
CA GLY A 443 13.48 -24.63 8.68
C GLY A 443 14.71 -24.73 7.79
N ASP A 444 15.10 -25.96 7.48
CA ASP A 444 16.24 -26.33 6.65
C ASP A 444 15.88 -26.52 5.15
N GLY A 445 14.65 -26.21 4.76
CA GLY A 445 14.12 -26.45 3.41
C GLY A 445 13.45 -27.82 3.26
N THR A 446 13.40 -28.61 4.33
CA THR A 446 12.68 -29.89 4.39
C THR A 446 11.56 -29.84 5.43
N ASN A 447 10.69 -30.87 5.46
CA ASN A 447 9.65 -30.98 6.48
C ASN A 447 10.13 -31.74 7.74
N ASN A 448 11.45 -31.90 7.91
CA ASN A 448 12.02 -32.62 9.04
C ASN A 448 12.44 -31.70 10.19
N GLU A 449 12.95 -30.52 9.87
CA GLU A 449 13.50 -29.54 10.80
C GLU A 449 12.74 -28.23 10.63
N VAL A 450 11.63 -28.04 11.38
CA VAL A 450 10.77 -26.87 11.16
C VAL A 450 10.11 -26.37 12.45
N VAL A 451 9.95 -25.04 12.52
CA VAL A 451 8.92 -24.33 13.30
C VAL A 451 8.04 -23.58 12.31
N LYS A 452 6.81 -24.00 12.11
CA LYS A 452 5.96 -23.45 11.05
C LYS A 452 4.54 -23.17 11.53
N SER A 453 4.02 -22.00 11.14
CA SER A 453 2.66 -21.58 11.45
C SER A 453 1.85 -21.44 10.17
N TYR A 454 0.64 -21.98 10.17
CA TYR A 454 -0.24 -22.02 9.02
C TYR A 454 -1.71 -22.05 9.42
N VAL A 455 -2.57 -21.56 8.56
CA VAL A 455 -4.02 -21.78 8.63
C VAL A 455 -4.32 -23.06 7.88
N ASN A 456 -4.99 -23.99 8.54
CA ASN A 456 -5.35 -25.29 7.96
C ASN A 456 -6.71 -25.24 7.25
N VAL A 457 -7.08 -26.32 6.56
CA VAL A 457 -8.36 -26.45 5.83
C VAL A 457 -9.62 -26.34 6.71
N ALA A 458 -9.48 -26.42 8.03
CA ALA A 458 -10.57 -26.16 8.98
C ALA A 458 -10.62 -24.69 9.42
N SER A 459 -9.92 -23.79 8.75
CA SER A 459 -9.79 -22.37 9.11
C SER A 459 -9.25 -22.14 10.53
N ALA A 460 -8.27 -22.95 10.95
CA ALA A 460 -7.65 -22.81 12.26
C ALA A 460 -6.16 -22.55 12.12
N ILE A 461 -5.64 -21.55 12.87
CA ILE A 461 -4.21 -21.27 12.96
C ILE A 461 -3.53 -22.35 13.78
N THR A 462 -2.48 -22.93 13.26
CA THR A 462 -1.77 -24.05 13.90
C THR A 462 -0.27 -23.86 13.72
N THR A 463 0.50 -24.14 14.79
CA THR A 463 1.94 -24.25 14.71
C THR A 463 2.37 -25.70 14.90
N LYS A 464 3.30 -26.15 14.06
CA LYS A 464 3.99 -27.43 14.25
C LYS A 464 5.49 -27.20 14.41
N VAL A 465 6.07 -27.85 15.41
CA VAL A 465 7.50 -27.99 15.60
C VAL A 465 7.89 -29.42 15.28
N LYS A 466 8.92 -29.58 14.45
CA LYS A 466 9.50 -30.89 14.12
C LYS A 466 11.02 -30.89 14.27
N ASP A 467 11.55 -32.02 14.71
CA ASP A 467 12.95 -32.32 14.81
C ASP A 467 13.18 -33.79 14.39
N GLY A 468 14.11 -34.03 13.45
CA GLY A 468 14.33 -35.35 12.87
C GLY A 468 13.11 -35.94 12.16
N GLY A 469 12.21 -35.11 11.65
CA GLY A 469 10.95 -35.54 11.02
C GLY A 469 9.81 -35.86 11.99
N ALA A 470 10.10 -36.00 13.30
CA ALA A 470 9.10 -36.26 14.32
C ALA A 470 8.46 -34.94 14.81
N VAL A 471 7.12 -34.97 15.03
CA VAL A 471 6.41 -33.83 15.64
C VAL A 471 6.81 -33.74 17.11
N GLN A 472 7.34 -32.59 17.53
CA GLN A 472 7.76 -32.26 18.87
C GLN A 472 6.68 -31.48 19.63
N ALA A 473 6.00 -30.55 18.96
CA ALA A 473 4.88 -29.80 19.52
C ALA A 473 3.85 -29.48 18.46
N THR A 474 2.58 -29.37 18.88
CA THR A 474 1.47 -28.83 18.08
C THR A 474 0.71 -27.82 18.93
N LEU A 475 0.72 -26.56 18.52
CA LEU A 475 0.15 -25.44 19.25
C LEU A 475 -0.94 -24.75 18.41
N GLY A 476 -1.80 -23.96 19.07
CA GLY A 476 -2.89 -23.24 18.41
C GLY A 476 -4.14 -24.09 18.25
N GLY A 477 -4.83 -23.94 17.13
CA GLY A 477 -6.14 -24.54 16.88
C GLY A 477 -7.27 -23.52 16.97
N ASP A 478 -6.92 -22.23 17.19
CA ASP A 478 -7.87 -21.13 17.22
C ASP A 478 -8.43 -20.86 15.83
N ALA A 479 -9.76 -20.65 15.75
CA ALA A 479 -10.42 -20.36 14.49
C ALA A 479 -10.06 -18.95 13.98
N VAL A 480 -9.67 -18.87 12.72
CA VAL A 480 -9.50 -17.59 12.02
C VAL A 480 -10.74 -17.29 11.18
N THR A 481 -11.12 -16.03 11.11
CA THR A 481 -12.15 -15.57 10.18
C THR A 481 -11.48 -15.25 8.85
N PRO A 482 -11.89 -15.87 7.73
CA PRO A 482 -11.37 -15.53 6.41
C PRO A 482 -11.45 -14.01 6.14
N ASP A 483 -10.45 -13.47 5.47
CA ASP A 483 -10.30 -12.05 5.11
C ASP A 483 -10.24 -11.08 6.31
N ALA A 484 -10.16 -11.58 7.55
CA ALA A 484 -10.00 -10.77 8.75
C ALA A 484 -8.55 -10.74 9.24
N ASP A 485 -8.19 -9.63 9.87
CA ASP A 485 -6.87 -9.45 10.49
C ASP A 485 -6.79 -10.21 11.81
N PHE A 486 -5.61 -10.73 12.10
CA PHE A 486 -5.30 -11.40 13.36
C PHE A 486 -3.85 -11.16 13.77
N THR A 487 -3.56 -11.36 15.06
CA THR A 487 -2.21 -11.41 15.60
C THR A 487 -1.95 -12.75 16.27
N TYR A 488 -0.83 -13.38 15.95
CA TYR A 488 -0.43 -14.67 16.48
C TYR A 488 1.00 -14.68 16.94
N ALA A 489 1.25 -15.15 18.14
CA ALA A 489 2.58 -15.29 18.72
C ALA A 489 2.92 -16.76 18.94
N VAL A 490 4.15 -17.15 18.64
CA VAL A 490 4.70 -18.48 18.92
C VAL A 490 6.06 -18.31 19.58
N ALA A 491 6.23 -18.91 20.75
CA ALA A 491 7.48 -18.98 21.48
C ALA A 491 7.95 -20.43 21.59
N TRP A 492 9.25 -20.64 21.45
CA TRP A 492 9.86 -21.97 21.53
C TRP A 492 11.16 -21.96 22.31
N LYS A 493 11.35 -23.03 23.07
CA LYS A 493 12.56 -23.46 23.75
C LYS A 493 12.44 -24.96 24.01
N ILE A 494 13.56 -25.68 24.16
CA ILE A 494 13.52 -27.11 24.47
C ILE A 494 12.64 -27.35 25.71
N ASN A 495 11.63 -28.24 25.57
CA ASN A 495 10.63 -28.57 26.57
C ASN A 495 9.78 -27.38 27.07
N ASP A 496 9.66 -26.31 26.26
CA ASP A 496 8.85 -25.15 26.62
C ASP A 496 8.38 -24.39 25.35
N PHE A 497 7.21 -24.78 24.84
CA PHE A 497 6.58 -24.21 23.67
C PHE A 497 5.26 -23.53 24.06
N ALA A 498 4.96 -22.40 23.45
CA ALA A 498 3.70 -21.71 23.67
C ALA A 498 3.23 -20.95 22.42
N SER A 499 1.92 -20.76 22.29
CA SER A 499 1.33 -19.84 21.33
C SER A 499 0.17 -19.06 21.94
N SER A 500 -0.09 -17.85 21.41
CA SER A 500 -1.23 -17.03 21.76
C SER A 500 -1.83 -16.41 20.50
N PHE A 501 -3.16 -16.33 20.44
CA PHE A 501 -3.94 -15.82 19.32
C PHE A 501 -4.87 -14.70 19.80
N ASN A 502 -4.78 -13.50 19.20
CA ASN A 502 -5.67 -12.36 19.47
C ASN A 502 -5.90 -12.11 20.98
N GLY A 503 -4.83 -12.13 21.79
CA GLY A 503 -4.90 -11.91 23.24
C GLY A 503 -5.43 -13.09 24.06
N ALA A 504 -5.74 -14.22 23.44
CA ALA A 504 -6.22 -15.41 24.15
C ALA A 504 -5.13 -16.02 25.06
N ALA A 505 -5.57 -16.80 26.05
CA ALA A 505 -4.66 -17.53 26.94
C ALA A 505 -3.73 -18.44 26.13
N ALA A 506 -2.45 -18.49 26.54
CA ALA A 506 -1.45 -19.25 25.81
C ALA A 506 -1.76 -20.76 25.81
N VAL A 507 -1.66 -21.39 24.65
CA VAL A 507 -1.61 -22.84 24.49
C VAL A 507 -0.16 -23.26 24.68
N ILE A 508 0.11 -24.21 25.57
CA ILE A 508 1.46 -24.61 25.97
C ILE A 508 1.72 -26.09 25.70
N ASP A 509 2.98 -26.43 25.41
CA ASP A 509 3.51 -27.78 25.36
C ASP A 509 4.88 -27.81 26.06
N LEU A 510 5.04 -28.66 27.05
CA LEU A 510 6.22 -28.69 27.94
C LEU A 510 7.17 -29.84 27.61
N ALA A 511 7.08 -30.42 26.42
CA ALA A 511 7.95 -31.51 26.00
C ALA A 511 8.34 -31.36 24.52
N GLY A 512 9.60 -31.65 24.19
CA GLY A 512 10.07 -31.68 22.80
C GLY A 512 11.41 -30.98 22.59
N THR A 513 11.97 -31.22 21.43
CA THR A 513 13.24 -30.65 20.96
C THR A 513 13.01 -29.69 19.79
N ILE A 514 14.07 -29.02 19.37
CA ILE A 514 14.05 -28.04 18.27
C ILE A 514 15.12 -28.42 17.29
N GLY A 515 14.73 -28.58 16.03
CA GLY A 515 15.66 -28.87 14.94
C GLY A 515 16.43 -27.63 14.45
N THR A 516 17.30 -27.85 13.49
CA THR A 516 18.09 -26.78 12.88
C THR A 516 17.25 -25.96 11.92
N THR A 517 17.16 -24.63 12.15
CA THR A 517 16.31 -23.72 11.39
C THR A 517 17.11 -22.60 10.71
N PRO A 518 17.91 -22.91 9.66
CA PRO A 518 18.83 -21.94 9.06
C PRO A 518 18.14 -20.87 8.19
N THR A 519 16.88 -21.05 7.82
CA THR A 519 16.15 -20.13 6.92
C THR A 519 14.76 -19.83 7.46
N LEU A 520 14.38 -18.55 7.44
CA LEU A 520 13.01 -18.10 7.63
C LEU A 520 12.37 -17.86 6.25
N TYR A 521 11.32 -18.59 5.95
CA TYR A 521 10.44 -18.36 4.80
C TYR A 521 9.19 -17.60 5.27
N MET A 522 8.81 -16.53 4.58
CA MET A 522 7.60 -15.76 4.86
C MET A 522 6.52 -16.06 3.83
N GLY A 523 5.31 -16.35 4.29
CA GLY A 523 4.16 -16.66 3.45
C GLY A 523 4.28 -17.97 2.67
N ALA A 524 5.14 -18.90 3.07
CA ALA A 524 5.41 -20.12 2.32
C ALA A 524 5.78 -21.30 3.22
N GLY A 525 5.55 -22.52 2.71
CA GLY A 525 6.01 -23.77 3.30
C GLY A 525 7.52 -23.98 3.18
N GLU A 526 7.98 -25.19 3.49
CA GLU A 526 9.39 -25.51 3.77
C GLU A 526 10.37 -25.20 2.62
N SER A 527 9.93 -25.27 1.38
CA SER A 527 10.78 -25.00 0.21
C SER A 527 10.63 -23.58 -0.35
N GLY A 528 9.79 -22.76 0.27
CA GLY A 528 9.46 -21.42 -0.21
C GLY A 528 8.64 -21.41 -1.50
N ALA A 529 8.06 -22.53 -1.91
CA ALA A 529 7.38 -22.67 -3.20
C ALA A 529 5.99 -23.34 -3.12
N LEU A 530 5.63 -23.90 -1.98
CA LEU A 530 4.37 -24.63 -1.80
C LEU A 530 3.49 -23.95 -0.74
N ASP A 531 2.18 -24.11 -0.90
CA ASP A 531 1.18 -23.72 0.10
C ASP A 531 1.32 -22.25 0.53
N LEU A 532 1.39 -21.35 -0.45
CA LEU A 532 1.61 -19.94 -0.22
C LEU A 532 0.47 -19.32 0.57
N TRP A 533 0.78 -18.25 1.31
CA TRP A 533 -0.14 -17.58 2.19
C TRP A 533 -1.39 -17.06 1.47
N SER A 534 -1.22 -16.54 0.25
CA SER A 534 -2.30 -16.00 -0.59
C SER A 534 -3.10 -14.89 0.10
N SER A 535 -2.43 -14.11 0.95
CA SER A 535 -2.97 -12.95 1.66
C SER A 535 -1.82 -12.06 2.15
N SER A 536 -2.10 -11.07 2.99
CA SER A 536 -1.10 -10.12 3.47
C SER A 536 -0.54 -10.48 4.84
N ILE A 537 0.75 -10.19 5.03
CA ILE A 537 1.48 -10.24 6.31
C ILE A 537 1.85 -8.81 6.66
N GLN A 538 1.20 -8.24 7.67
CA GLN A 538 1.36 -6.84 8.08
C GLN A 538 2.68 -6.61 8.82
N SER A 539 3.06 -7.56 9.68
CA SER A 539 4.32 -7.54 10.38
C SER A 539 4.76 -8.93 10.80
N LEU A 540 6.07 -9.13 10.90
CA LEU A 540 6.69 -10.29 11.53
C LEU A 540 7.84 -9.81 12.38
N THR A 541 7.74 -9.99 13.70
CA THR A 541 8.75 -9.58 14.68
C THR A 541 9.36 -10.80 15.34
N TYR A 542 10.70 -10.87 15.36
CA TYR A 542 11.46 -11.92 16.02
C TYR A 542 12.08 -11.42 17.32
N TYR A 543 11.97 -12.21 18.38
CA TYR A 543 12.65 -12.03 19.66
C TYR A 543 13.60 -13.21 19.90
N PRO A 544 14.86 -12.97 20.34
CA PRO A 544 15.87 -14.03 20.49
C PRO A 544 15.67 -14.93 21.72
N THR A 545 14.61 -14.74 22.47
CA THR A 545 14.28 -15.49 23.68
C THR A 545 12.85 -16.01 23.63
N ARG A 546 12.58 -17.07 24.37
CA ARG A 546 11.22 -17.53 24.65
C ARG A 546 10.56 -16.53 25.61
N LEU A 547 9.67 -15.66 25.08
CA LEU A 547 8.92 -14.70 25.88
C LEU A 547 7.88 -15.41 26.76
N SER A 548 7.53 -14.82 27.91
CA SER A 548 6.56 -15.41 28.83
C SER A 548 5.14 -15.48 28.23
N ASP A 549 4.32 -16.41 28.69
CA ASP A 549 2.94 -16.60 28.23
C ASP A 549 2.11 -15.33 28.36
N ILE A 550 2.27 -14.59 29.46
CA ILE A 550 1.59 -13.29 29.67
C ILE A 550 2.07 -12.27 28.63
N THR A 551 3.35 -12.28 28.27
CA THR A 551 3.89 -11.40 27.24
C THR A 551 3.33 -11.75 25.85
N LEU A 552 3.18 -13.06 25.53
CA LEU A 552 2.57 -13.49 24.28
C LEU A 552 1.12 -12.99 24.16
N GLN A 553 0.34 -13.12 25.25
CA GLN A 553 -1.03 -12.60 25.29
C GLN A 553 -1.07 -11.08 25.08
N ALA A 554 -0.19 -10.33 25.73
CA ALA A 554 -0.15 -8.88 25.60
C ALA A 554 0.28 -8.41 24.19
N LEU A 555 1.19 -9.15 23.53
CA LEU A 555 1.65 -8.83 22.18
C LEU A 555 0.64 -9.21 21.07
N THR A 556 -0.34 -10.03 21.41
CA THR A 556 -1.38 -10.45 20.45
C THR A 556 -2.76 -9.81 20.73
N ALA A 557 -2.88 -8.99 21.79
CA ALA A 557 -4.12 -8.32 22.22
C ALA A 557 -4.54 -7.15 21.31
#